data_6d28d8b22a093743e96948ff47eae445
#
_entry.id   6d28d8b22a093743e96948ff47eae445
#
_cell.length_a   1.000
_cell.length_b   1.000
_cell.length_c   1.000
_cell.angle_alpha   90.00
_cell.angle_beta   90.00
_cell.angle_gamma   90.00
#
_symmetry.space_group_name_H-M   'P 1'
#
loop_
_entity.id
_entity.type
_entity.pdbx_description
1 polymer ?
#
loop_
_entity_poly.entity_id
_entity_poly.type
_entity_poly.pdbx_seq_one_letter_code
_entity_poly.pdbx_strand_id
1 'polypeptide(L)'
;MAAGEIAARQEAMKGVGGAMKAIKAAVEGNTAADAVGPAGKIAATMKSVPDLFAKTSDTGETYAKPEIWTEWDKFKEAAANSGAAADKLAMVAKTGDAAATGEALKALGGTCGACHKPYRTPKT
;
A
#
# COMPACT_ATOMS: atom_id res chain seq x y z
N MET A 1 -11.83 10.31 17.09
CA MET A 1 -12.21 9.05 17.78
C MET A 1 -11.55 7.87 17.07
N ALA A 2 -11.15 6.85 17.82
CA ALA A 2 -10.44 5.69 17.27
C ALA A 2 -11.23 4.99 16.15
N ALA A 3 -12.56 4.89 16.27
CA ALA A 3 -13.42 4.26 15.26
C ALA A 3 -13.35 4.97 13.90
N GLY A 4 -13.31 6.31 13.89
CA GLY A 4 -13.17 7.08 12.64
C GLY A 4 -11.82 6.89 11.98
N GLU A 5 -10.75 6.83 12.78
CA GLU A 5 -9.41 6.59 12.30
C GLU A 5 -9.27 5.17 11.72
N ILE A 6 -9.86 4.18 12.40
CA ILE A 6 -9.87 2.79 11.92
C ILE A 6 -10.59 2.70 10.56
N ALA A 7 -11.77 3.33 10.44
CA ALA A 7 -12.52 3.32 9.19
C ALA A 7 -11.74 3.98 8.05
N ALA A 8 -11.07 5.11 8.31
CA ALA A 8 -10.27 5.80 7.31
C ALA A 8 -9.11 4.92 6.81
N ARG A 9 -8.44 4.19 7.73
CA ARG A 9 -7.36 3.28 7.36
C ARG A 9 -7.86 2.12 6.50
N GLN A 10 -8.99 1.55 6.88
CA GLN A 10 -9.58 0.43 6.14
C GLN A 10 -10.02 0.85 4.74
N GLU A 11 -10.59 2.04 4.60
CA GLU A 11 -10.95 2.60 3.30
C GLU A 11 -9.71 2.84 2.43
N ALA A 12 -8.63 3.38 3.03
CA ALA A 12 -7.37 3.58 2.31
C ALA A 12 -6.83 2.25 1.77
N MET A 13 -6.84 1.20 2.58
CA MET A 13 -6.36 -0.13 2.16
C MET A 13 -7.25 -0.76 1.10
N LYS A 14 -8.56 -0.56 1.15
CA LYS A 14 -9.47 -1.00 0.08
C LYS A 14 -9.14 -0.32 -1.23
N GLY A 15 -8.85 0.98 -1.20
CA GLY A 15 -8.44 1.73 -2.38
C GLY A 15 -7.14 1.19 -2.97
N VAL A 16 -6.17 0.87 -2.12
CA VAL A 16 -4.91 0.25 -2.54
C VAL A 16 -5.17 -1.11 -3.17
N GLY A 17 -6.02 -1.94 -2.56
CA GLY A 17 -6.38 -3.25 -3.11
C GLY A 17 -7.01 -3.15 -4.50
N GLY A 18 -7.93 -2.20 -4.69
CA GLY A 18 -8.54 -1.94 -6.00
C GLY A 18 -7.51 -1.48 -7.03
N ALA A 19 -6.58 -0.60 -6.63
CA ALA A 19 -5.51 -0.13 -7.51
C ALA A 19 -4.56 -1.26 -7.88
N MET A 20 -4.22 -2.16 -6.95
CA MET A 20 -3.39 -3.33 -7.24
C MET A 20 -4.03 -4.25 -8.28
N LYS A 21 -5.35 -4.46 -8.17
CA LYS A 21 -6.09 -5.25 -9.17
C LYS A 21 -6.04 -4.60 -10.55
N ALA A 22 -6.20 -3.28 -10.62
CA ALA A 22 -6.14 -2.55 -11.88
C ALA A 22 -4.75 -2.65 -12.52
N ILE A 23 -3.69 -2.57 -11.72
CA ILE A 23 -2.31 -2.72 -12.20
C ILE A 23 -2.09 -4.14 -12.75
N LYS A 24 -2.53 -5.15 -12.01
CA LYS A 24 -2.42 -6.55 -12.44
C LYS A 24 -3.13 -6.77 -13.77
N ALA A 25 -4.34 -6.23 -13.93
CA ALA A 25 -5.09 -6.33 -15.17
C ALA A 25 -4.35 -5.65 -16.33
N ALA A 26 -3.73 -4.49 -16.09
CA ALA A 26 -2.96 -3.77 -17.10
C ALA A 26 -1.74 -4.59 -17.56
N VAL A 27 -1.04 -5.23 -16.62
CA VAL A 27 0.11 -6.08 -16.94
C VAL A 27 -0.33 -7.31 -17.76
N GLU A 28 -1.38 -7.99 -17.31
CA GLU A 28 -1.90 -9.20 -17.99
C GLU A 28 -2.47 -8.88 -19.38
N GLY A 29 -3.10 -7.71 -19.53
CA GLY A 29 -3.64 -7.25 -20.80
C GLY A 29 -2.64 -6.59 -21.73
N ASN A 30 -1.36 -6.53 -21.34
CA ASN A 30 -0.29 -5.87 -22.09
C ASN A 30 -0.60 -4.39 -22.36
N THR A 31 -1.22 -3.72 -21.39
CA THR A 31 -1.55 -2.28 -21.43
C THR A 31 -0.89 -1.58 -20.25
N ALA A 32 0.41 -1.78 -20.10
CA ALA A 32 1.17 -1.33 -18.92
C ALA A 32 1.00 0.17 -18.61
N ALA A 33 0.84 1.01 -19.64
CA ALA A 33 0.64 2.44 -19.44
C ALA A 33 -0.61 2.74 -18.58
N ASP A 34 -1.60 1.87 -18.60
CA ASP A 34 -2.80 2.04 -17.78
C ASP A 34 -2.53 1.83 -16.28
N ALA A 35 -1.36 1.31 -15.91
CA ALA A 35 -0.96 1.15 -14.52
C ALA A 35 -0.46 2.46 -13.89
N VAL A 36 -0.13 3.49 -14.69
CA VAL A 36 0.44 4.75 -14.18
C VAL A 36 -0.49 5.42 -13.16
N GLY A 37 -1.76 5.58 -13.49
CA GLY A 37 -2.75 6.20 -12.60
C GLY A 37 -2.92 5.43 -11.29
N PRO A 38 -3.23 4.13 -11.35
CA PRO A 38 -3.35 3.31 -10.12
C PRO A 38 -2.08 3.31 -9.27
N ALA A 39 -0.90 3.23 -9.87
CA ALA A 39 0.36 3.25 -9.14
C ALA A 39 0.56 4.59 -8.42
N GLY A 40 0.27 5.70 -9.08
CA GLY A 40 0.33 7.03 -8.48
C GLY A 40 -0.62 7.16 -7.29
N LYS A 41 -1.80 6.56 -7.38
CA LYS A 41 -2.79 6.54 -6.30
C LYS A 41 -2.26 5.77 -5.09
N ILE A 42 -1.64 4.61 -5.31
CA ILE A 42 -1.02 3.83 -4.23
C ILE A 42 0.09 4.64 -3.57
N ALA A 43 0.96 5.27 -4.36
CA ALA A 43 2.06 6.08 -3.84
C ALA A 43 1.54 7.21 -2.93
N ALA A 44 0.52 7.94 -3.37
CA ALA A 44 -0.09 9.00 -2.59
C ALA A 44 -0.72 8.47 -1.30
N THR A 45 -1.42 7.34 -1.37
CA THR A 45 -2.05 6.71 -0.21
C THR A 45 -0.98 6.28 0.80
N MET A 46 0.10 5.64 0.36
CA MET A 46 1.15 5.18 1.25
C MET A 46 1.86 6.33 1.96
N LYS A 47 2.01 7.47 1.30
CA LYS A 47 2.60 8.66 1.93
C LYS A 47 1.71 9.22 3.05
N SER A 48 0.40 8.99 2.97
CA SER A 48 -0.54 9.45 3.99
C SER A 48 -0.79 8.43 5.09
N VAL A 49 -0.38 7.17 4.92
CA VAL A 49 -0.63 6.09 5.90
C VAL A 49 -0.15 6.44 7.30
N PRO A 50 1.08 6.97 7.53
CA PRO A 50 1.50 7.30 8.89
C PRO A 50 0.55 8.27 9.59
N ASP A 51 -0.03 9.23 8.87
CA ASP A 51 -0.97 10.20 9.46
C ASP A 51 -2.23 9.51 9.97
N LEU A 52 -2.64 8.40 9.35
CA LEU A 52 -3.81 7.63 9.76
C LEU A 52 -3.56 6.81 11.04
N PHE A 53 -2.30 6.70 11.45
CA PHE A 53 -1.88 5.99 12.65
C PHE A 53 -1.20 6.92 13.66
N ALA A 54 -1.28 8.24 13.47
CA ALA A 54 -0.59 9.22 14.33
C ALA A 54 -1.01 9.10 15.81
N LYS A 55 -2.24 8.68 16.07
CA LYS A 55 -2.73 8.40 17.43
C LYS A 55 -2.92 6.90 17.57
N THR A 56 -2.64 6.38 18.78
CA THR A 56 -2.91 4.99 19.09
C THR A 56 -4.40 4.70 18.91
N SER A 57 -4.75 3.79 18.01
CA SER A 57 -6.14 3.47 17.69
C SER A 57 -6.24 1.97 17.34
N ASP A 58 -5.89 1.15 18.35
CA ASP A 58 -5.88 -0.30 18.24
C ASP A 58 -7.08 -0.98 18.93
N THR A 59 -8.04 -0.18 19.41
CA THR A 59 -9.27 -0.70 20.03
C THR A 59 -10.40 -0.66 19.01
N GLY A 60 -11.24 -1.70 19.00
CA GLY A 60 -12.37 -1.81 18.07
C GLY A 60 -12.09 -2.86 17.00
N GLU A 61 -12.87 -2.82 15.92
CA GLU A 61 -12.74 -3.77 14.82
C GLU A 61 -11.57 -3.43 13.91
N THR A 62 -10.36 -3.81 14.34
CA THR A 62 -9.14 -3.53 13.60
C THR A 62 -8.19 -4.72 13.68
N TYR A 63 -7.39 -4.89 12.61
CA TYR A 63 -6.30 -5.85 12.57
C TYR A 63 -4.95 -5.19 12.86
N ALA A 64 -4.92 -3.89 13.17
CA ALA A 64 -3.69 -3.18 13.49
C ALA A 64 -3.15 -3.65 14.85
N LYS A 65 -1.85 -3.92 14.90
CA LYS A 65 -1.18 -4.38 16.13
C LYS A 65 -0.61 -3.21 16.90
N PRO A 66 -0.54 -3.31 18.25
CA PRO A 66 0.09 -2.27 19.08
C PRO A 66 1.53 -1.95 18.68
N GLU A 67 2.25 -2.91 18.09
CA GLU A 67 3.63 -2.74 17.64
C GLU A 67 3.80 -1.60 16.64
N ILE A 68 2.74 -1.19 15.94
CA ILE A 68 2.76 -0.02 15.05
C ILE A 68 3.26 1.20 15.82
N TRP A 69 2.76 1.41 17.02
CA TRP A 69 3.09 2.60 17.81
C TRP A 69 4.37 2.43 18.62
N THR A 70 4.71 1.22 19.05
CA THR A 70 5.96 0.95 19.77
C THR A 70 7.17 0.90 18.85
N GLU A 71 6.96 0.57 17.56
CA GLU A 71 7.99 0.55 16.53
C GLU A 71 7.69 1.59 15.46
N TRP A 72 7.27 2.77 15.88
CA TRP A 72 6.76 3.81 15.00
C TRP A 72 7.68 4.17 13.83
N ASP A 73 8.99 4.31 14.09
CA ASP A 73 9.94 4.67 13.04
C ASP A 73 10.04 3.57 11.97
N LYS A 74 10.03 2.30 12.38
CA LYS A 74 10.05 1.17 11.45
C LYS A 74 8.75 1.09 10.64
N PHE A 75 7.63 1.38 11.28
CA PHE A 75 6.33 1.41 10.60
C PHE A 75 6.32 2.50 9.54
N LYS A 76 6.79 3.71 9.86
CA LYS A 76 6.87 4.81 8.90
C LYS A 76 7.79 4.46 7.73
N GLU A 77 8.91 3.80 8.00
CA GLU A 77 9.84 3.35 6.97
C GLU A 77 9.19 2.34 6.03
N ALA A 78 8.43 1.38 6.57
CA ALA A 78 7.72 0.40 5.76
C ALA A 78 6.71 1.07 4.82
N ALA A 79 5.96 2.07 5.33
CA ALA A 79 5.02 2.83 4.51
C ALA A 79 5.74 3.62 3.42
N ALA A 80 6.87 4.25 3.75
CA ALA A 80 7.68 4.99 2.78
C ALA A 80 8.24 4.07 1.69
N ASN A 81 8.65 2.86 2.05
CA ASN A 81 9.16 1.87 1.09
C ASN A 81 8.07 1.45 0.11
N SER A 82 6.84 1.26 0.60
CA SER A 82 5.70 0.95 -0.28
C SER A 82 5.40 2.10 -1.23
N GLY A 83 5.43 3.34 -0.74
CA GLY A 83 5.23 4.53 -1.56
C GLY A 83 6.29 4.66 -2.65
N ALA A 84 7.56 4.43 -2.30
CA ALA A 84 8.67 4.47 -3.26
C ALA A 84 8.54 3.37 -4.32
N ALA A 85 8.14 2.16 -3.92
CA ALA A 85 7.91 1.06 -4.87
C ALA A 85 6.79 1.39 -5.84
N ALA A 86 5.71 2.04 -5.37
CA ALA A 86 4.61 2.46 -6.21
C ALA A 86 5.03 3.57 -7.19
N ASP A 87 5.84 4.54 -6.75
CA ASP A 87 6.39 5.58 -7.62
C ASP A 87 7.26 4.96 -8.72
N LYS A 88 8.10 3.99 -8.36
CA LYS A 88 8.95 3.30 -9.33
C LYS A 88 8.10 2.54 -10.35
N LEU A 89 7.04 1.88 -9.90
CA LEU A 89 6.12 1.18 -10.80
C LEU A 89 5.49 2.15 -11.79
N ALA A 90 5.05 3.33 -11.32
CA ALA A 90 4.47 4.34 -12.19
C ALA A 90 5.47 4.78 -13.27
N MET A 91 6.73 5.00 -12.90
CA MET A 91 7.78 5.39 -13.86
C MET A 91 8.02 4.30 -14.91
N VAL A 92 8.10 3.04 -14.47
CA VAL A 92 8.30 1.90 -15.37
C VAL A 92 7.10 1.72 -16.29
N ALA A 93 5.90 1.86 -15.76
CA ALA A 93 4.66 1.71 -16.53
C ALA A 93 4.54 2.73 -17.67
N LYS A 94 5.11 3.93 -17.49
CA LYS A 94 5.12 4.97 -18.52
C LYS A 94 5.85 4.52 -19.80
N THR A 95 6.78 3.57 -19.69
CA THR A 95 7.50 3.04 -20.84
C THR A 95 6.64 2.09 -21.68
N GLY A 96 5.51 1.62 -21.13
CA GLY A 96 4.66 0.64 -21.80
C GLY A 96 5.17 -0.79 -21.73
N ASP A 97 6.27 -1.05 -21.03
CA ASP A 97 6.87 -2.38 -20.90
C ASP A 97 6.11 -3.19 -19.84
N ALA A 98 5.27 -4.14 -20.28
CA ALA A 98 4.47 -4.96 -19.40
C ALA A 98 5.31 -5.89 -18.53
N ALA A 99 6.40 -6.45 -19.04
CA ALA A 99 7.27 -7.33 -18.26
C ALA A 99 7.96 -6.58 -17.13
N ALA A 100 8.52 -5.40 -17.41
CA ALA A 100 9.17 -4.56 -16.41
C ALA A 100 8.15 -4.07 -15.38
N THR A 101 6.93 -3.72 -15.81
CA THR A 101 5.86 -3.31 -14.91
C THR A 101 5.44 -4.46 -13.99
N GLY A 102 5.38 -5.69 -14.52
CA GLY A 102 5.09 -6.89 -13.74
C GLY A 102 6.12 -7.14 -12.65
N GLU A 103 7.41 -6.94 -12.96
CA GLU A 103 8.49 -7.06 -11.96
C GLU A 103 8.35 -5.99 -10.86
N ALA A 104 8.04 -4.74 -11.26
CA ALA A 104 7.80 -3.66 -10.30
C ALA A 104 6.57 -3.95 -9.43
N LEU A 105 5.55 -4.59 -9.97
CA LEU A 105 4.36 -5.00 -9.22
C LEU A 105 4.70 -6.04 -8.16
N LYS A 106 5.55 -7.01 -8.46
CA LYS A 106 6.03 -8.00 -7.48
C LYS A 106 6.79 -7.31 -6.35
N ALA A 107 7.65 -6.35 -6.68
CA ALA A 107 8.40 -5.60 -5.67
C ALA A 107 7.45 -4.82 -4.75
N LEU A 108 6.43 -4.17 -5.32
CA LEU A 108 5.42 -3.44 -4.54
C LEU A 108 4.66 -4.40 -3.62
N GLY A 109 4.22 -5.55 -4.13
CA GLY A 109 3.53 -6.55 -3.34
C GLY A 109 4.35 -7.03 -2.15
N GLY A 110 5.66 -7.19 -2.34
CA GLY A 110 6.58 -7.54 -1.26
C GLY A 110 6.61 -6.50 -0.15
N THR A 111 6.57 -5.20 -0.49
CA THR A 111 6.54 -4.14 0.52
C THR A 111 5.22 -4.13 1.30
N CYS A 112 4.11 -4.48 0.66
CA CYS A 112 2.82 -4.60 1.34
C CYS A 112 2.87 -5.71 2.40
N GLY A 113 3.43 -6.87 2.07
CA GLY A 113 3.62 -7.97 3.02
C GLY A 113 4.58 -7.61 4.14
N ALA A 114 5.65 -6.90 3.82
CA ALA A 114 6.63 -6.48 4.83
C ALA A 114 6.03 -5.58 5.91
N CYS A 115 5.00 -4.80 5.58
CA CYS A 115 4.27 -3.98 6.55
C CYS A 115 3.17 -4.79 7.26
N HIS A 116 2.37 -5.52 6.52
CA HIS A 116 1.25 -6.27 7.07
C HIS A 116 1.69 -7.39 8.01
N LYS A 117 2.77 -8.08 7.70
CA LYS A 117 3.22 -9.23 8.48
C LYS A 117 3.54 -8.85 9.94
N PRO A 118 4.36 -7.82 10.22
CA PRO A 118 4.66 -7.46 11.61
C PRO A 118 3.59 -6.59 12.29
N TYR A 119 2.78 -5.83 11.54
CA TYR A 119 1.92 -4.78 12.09
C TYR A 119 0.43 -5.02 11.94
N ARG A 120 0.05 -6.12 11.35
CA ARG A 120 -1.35 -6.46 11.14
C ARG A 120 -1.63 -7.88 11.60
N THR A 121 -2.69 -8.04 12.41
CA THR A 121 -3.18 -9.36 12.79
C THR A 121 -3.76 -10.04 11.53
N PRO A 122 -3.38 -11.29 11.24
CA PRO A 122 -3.94 -11.99 10.09
C PRO A 122 -5.46 -12.10 10.16
N LYS A 123 -6.12 -11.95 9.02
CA LYS A 123 -7.54 -12.23 8.92
C LYS A 123 -7.75 -13.73 9.00
N THR A 124 -8.66 -14.15 9.85
CA THR A 124 -9.02 -15.56 10.01
C THR A 124 -10.28 -15.89 9.25
#